data_ec4379cd4cc0fe637d74217add1d9f16
#
_entry.id   ec4379cd4cc0fe637d74217add1d9f16
#
_cell.length_a   1.000
_cell.length_b   1.000
_cell.length_c   1.000
_cell.angle_alpha   90.00
_cell.angle_beta   90.00
_cell.angle_gamma   90.00
#
_symmetry.space_group_name_H-M   'P 1'
#
loop_
_entity.id
_entity.type
_entity.pdbx_description
1 polymer ?
#
loop_
_entity_poly.entity_id
_entity_poly.type
_entity_poly.pdbx_seq_one_letter_code
_entity_poly.pdbx_strand_id
1 'polypeptide(L)'
;GDVYKRQIMDKIAEEYPDLSEADLDLVSYKMQKYVVRRWLLDEGKRVDGRGINEIRPLAAEVGILPRVHGSGMFTRGQTQVLTTCTLGGTKDNQLMDDLTDEQTKRYIHHYNFPPYSVGEARAPRSPGRREIGHGALAERALVPVLPSLEEFPYTIRCVSEVLSSNGSTSQASICGSTLALMDAGVPIKAPVAGISCGLITEGDRWMTMLDIQGVEDFHGDMDFKVGGTRKGITAIQMDIKIDGLTYDIIAEAFEKCRKGRLYILDEIIKPVIAEPRHELSLSLIHISEPTRPY
;
A
#
# COMPACT_ATOMS: atom_id res chain seq x y z
N GLY A 1 -14.01 10.52 -17.09
CA GLY A 1 -14.46 9.10 -17.10
C GLY A 1 -15.97 9.01 -16.89
N ASP A 2 -16.47 9.55 -15.79
CA ASP A 2 -17.87 9.37 -15.37
C ASP A 2 -18.91 10.00 -16.33
N VAL A 3 -18.56 11.11 -16.97
CA VAL A 3 -19.46 11.77 -17.94
C VAL A 3 -19.71 10.87 -19.15
N TYR A 4 -18.65 10.31 -19.74
CA TYR A 4 -18.78 9.40 -20.89
C TYR A 4 -19.45 8.08 -20.51
N LYS A 5 -19.15 7.55 -19.32
CA LYS A 5 -19.83 6.37 -18.79
C LYS A 5 -21.34 6.62 -18.74
N ARG A 6 -21.75 7.74 -18.14
CA ARG A 6 -23.17 8.11 -18.02
C ARG A 6 -23.83 8.24 -19.40
N GLN A 7 -23.21 8.94 -20.34
CA GLN A 7 -23.76 9.10 -21.71
C GLN A 7 -23.95 7.77 -22.44
N ILE A 8 -23.03 6.82 -22.26
CA ILE A 8 -23.16 5.46 -22.84
C ILE A 8 -24.30 4.71 -22.17
N MET A 9 -24.40 4.80 -20.84
CA MET A 9 -25.45 4.13 -20.07
C MET A 9 -26.84 4.69 -20.40
N ASP A 10 -26.96 6.02 -20.56
CA ASP A 10 -28.19 6.67 -20.97
C ASP A 10 -28.66 6.18 -22.36
N LYS A 11 -27.73 6.07 -23.32
CA LYS A 11 -28.03 5.50 -24.64
C LYS A 11 -28.47 4.04 -24.60
N ILE A 12 -27.82 3.22 -23.77
CA ILE A 12 -28.22 1.82 -23.60
C ILE A 12 -29.62 1.72 -22.97
N ALA A 13 -29.91 2.56 -21.97
CA ALA A 13 -31.23 2.61 -21.34
C ALA A 13 -32.32 3.06 -22.31
N GLU A 14 -32.02 4.01 -23.23
CA GLU A 14 -32.96 4.44 -24.30
C GLU A 14 -33.22 3.29 -25.29
N GLU A 15 -32.19 2.56 -25.68
CA GLU A 15 -32.31 1.44 -26.65
C GLU A 15 -32.96 0.19 -26.05
N TYR A 16 -32.74 -0.04 -24.75
CA TYR A 16 -33.24 -1.21 -24.00
C TYR A 16 -33.99 -0.77 -22.73
N PRO A 17 -35.22 -0.25 -22.86
CA PRO A 17 -35.97 0.35 -21.73
C PRO A 17 -36.40 -0.67 -20.66
N ASP A 18 -36.35 -1.96 -20.96
CA ASP A 18 -36.73 -3.04 -20.04
C ASP A 18 -35.59 -3.44 -19.07
N LEU A 19 -34.38 -2.89 -19.25
CA LEU A 19 -33.23 -3.19 -18.38
C LEU A 19 -33.40 -2.50 -17.02
N SER A 20 -33.17 -3.26 -15.95
CA SER A 20 -33.09 -2.69 -14.61
C SER A 20 -31.78 -1.89 -14.41
N GLU A 21 -31.74 -1.03 -13.40
CA GLU A 21 -30.51 -0.31 -13.02
C GLU A 21 -29.34 -1.28 -12.70
N ALA A 22 -29.65 -2.41 -12.07
CA ALA A 22 -28.67 -3.46 -11.79
C ALA A 22 -28.12 -4.11 -13.06
N ASP A 23 -28.95 -4.32 -14.09
CA ASP A 23 -28.50 -4.85 -15.38
C ASP A 23 -27.62 -3.83 -16.11
N LEU A 24 -27.98 -2.56 -16.07
CA LEU A 24 -27.19 -1.48 -16.63
C LEU A 24 -25.80 -1.41 -15.97
N ASP A 25 -25.73 -1.49 -14.65
CA ASP A 25 -24.44 -1.52 -13.93
C ASP A 25 -23.60 -2.73 -14.31
N LEU A 26 -24.23 -3.90 -14.46
CA LEU A 26 -23.55 -5.13 -14.89
C LEU A 26 -22.99 -5.01 -16.33
N VAL A 27 -23.79 -4.44 -17.24
CA VAL A 27 -23.35 -4.17 -18.63
C VAL A 27 -22.18 -3.21 -18.64
N SER A 28 -22.27 -2.11 -17.88
CA SER A 28 -21.19 -1.14 -17.71
C SER A 28 -19.90 -1.81 -17.22
N TYR A 29 -19.99 -2.63 -16.19
CA TYR A 29 -18.85 -3.35 -15.63
C TYR A 29 -18.21 -4.29 -16.68
N LYS A 30 -19.02 -5.12 -17.35
CA LYS A 30 -18.55 -6.06 -18.37
C LYS A 30 -17.89 -5.35 -19.55
N MET A 31 -18.47 -4.25 -20.00
CA MET A 31 -17.92 -3.43 -21.09
C MET A 31 -16.56 -2.84 -20.71
N GLN A 32 -16.44 -2.24 -19.53
CA GLN A 32 -15.16 -1.70 -19.05
C GLN A 32 -14.11 -2.81 -18.93
N LYS A 33 -14.48 -3.94 -18.34
CA LYS A 33 -13.61 -5.11 -18.22
C LYS A 33 -13.12 -5.58 -19.59
N TYR A 34 -14.01 -5.69 -20.56
CA TYR A 34 -13.67 -6.09 -21.93
C TYR A 34 -12.67 -5.12 -22.57
N VAL A 35 -12.95 -3.82 -22.55
CA VAL A 35 -12.09 -2.79 -23.17
C VAL A 35 -10.71 -2.75 -22.53
N VAL A 36 -10.64 -2.72 -21.20
CA VAL A 36 -9.35 -2.68 -20.46
C VAL A 36 -8.50 -3.91 -20.78
N ARG A 37 -9.10 -5.09 -20.78
CA ARG A 37 -8.40 -6.34 -21.08
C ARG A 37 -7.90 -6.40 -22.53
N ARG A 38 -8.69 -5.91 -23.49
CA ARG A 38 -8.29 -5.84 -24.90
C ARG A 38 -7.14 -4.85 -25.11
N TRP A 39 -7.21 -3.67 -24.54
CA TRP A 39 -6.09 -2.73 -24.61
C TRP A 39 -4.78 -3.32 -24.10
N LEU A 40 -4.84 -4.04 -22.99
CA LEU A 40 -3.66 -4.68 -22.40
C LEU A 40 -3.16 -5.85 -23.27
N LEU A 41 -4.02 -6.84 -23.56
CA LEU A 41 -3.60 -8.09 -24.23
C LEU A 41 -3.31 -7.92 -25.73
N ASP A 42 -4.03 -7.04 -26.43
CA ASP A 42 -3.93 -6.90 -27.88
C ASP A 42 -3.00 -5.74 -28.28
N GLU A 43 -3.02 -4.64 -27.53
CA GLU A 43 -2.27 -3.42 -27.85
C GLU A 43 -1.08 -3.17 -26.91
N GLY A 44 -0.94 -3.91 -25.83
CA GLY A 44 0.07 -3.64 -24.79
C GLY A 44 -0.07 -2.27 -24.13
N LYS A 45 -1.29 -1.71 -24.13
CA LYS A 45 -1.57 -0.34 -23.73
C LYS A 45 -2.29 -0.30 -22.40
N ARG A 46 -1.76 0.47 -21.45
CA ARG A 46 -2.37 0.69 -20.14
C ARG A 46 -3.37 1.86 -20.19
N VAL A 47 -4.33 1.84 -19.25
CA VAL A 47 -5.41 2.84 -19.19
C VAL A 47 -4.89 4.28 -19.04
N ASP A 48 -3.77 4.47 -18.38
CA ASP A 48 -3.11 5.76 -18.17
C ASP A 48 -1.99 6.05 -19.17
N GLY A 49 -1.78 5.18 -20.16
CA GLY A 49 -0.79 5.35 -21.22
C GLY A 49 0.63 4.90 -20.87
N ARG A 50 0.87 4.43 -19.64
CA ARG A 50 2.18 3.88 -19.24
C ARG A 50 2.53 2.60 -19.99
N GLY A 51 3.82 2.31 -20.11
CA GLY A 51 4.32 0.99 -20.49
C GLY A 51 4.04 -0.07 -19.41
N ILE A 52 4.04 -1.34 -19.81
CA ILE A 52 3.69 -2.49 -18.95
C ILE A 52 4.54 -2.58 -17.67
N ASN A 53 5.81 -2.20 -17.75
CA ASN A 53 6.75 -2.23 -16.62
C ASN A 53 7.01 -0.85 -16.01
N GLU A 54 6.29 0.16 -16.46
CA GLU A 54 6.46 1.52 -16.00
C GLU A 54 5.75 1.76 -14.67
N ILE A 55 6.48 2.33 -13.72
CA ILE A 55 5.97 2.74 -12.42
C ILE A 55 5.43 4.17 -12.54
N ARG A 56 4.32 4.48 -11.86
CA ARG A 56 3.79 5.84 -11.75
C ARG A 56 4.83 6.79 -11.19
N PRO A 57 4.75 8.11 -11.43
CA PRO A 57 5.60 9.09 -10.77
C PRO A 57 5.58 8.89 -9.25
N LEU A 58 6.75 8.80 -8.65
CA LEU A 58 6.93 8.57 -7.21
C LEU A 58 7.54 9.79 -6.55
N ALA A 59 7.10 10.10 -5.32
CA ALA A 59 7.72 11.08 -4.46
C ALA A 59 7.69 10.60 -3.00
N ALA A 60 8.70 11.01 -2.24
CA ALA A 60 8.81 10.71 -0.82
C ALA A 60 9.23 11.96 -0.05
N GLU A 61 8.69 12.14 1.14
CA GLU A 61 9.01 13.26 2.02
C GLU A 61 9.05 12.78 3.48
N VAL A 62 9.88 13.39 4.31
CA VAL A 62 9.98 13.11 5.74
C VAL A 62 9.93 14.42 6.56
N GLY A 63 9.62 14.31 7.86
CA GLY A 63 9.61 15.48 8.75
C GLY A 63 8.49 16.47 8.47
N ILE A 64 7.37 16.02 7.88
CA ILE A 64 6.26 16.87 7.45
C ILE A 64 5.51 17.46 8.64
N LEU A 65 5.33 16.66 9.69
CA LEU A 65 4.59 17.04 10.88
C LEU A 65 5.58 17.35 12.02
N PRO A 66 5.66 18.60 12.48
CA PRO A 66 6.73 19.04 13.40
C PRO A 66 6.56 18.54 14.84
N ARG A 67 5.40 17.99 15.20
CA ARG A 67 5.09 17.57 16.58
C ARG A 67 4.96 16.07 16.80
N VAL A 68 5.14 15.28 15.74
CA VAL A 68 5.19 13.82 15.84
C VAL A 68 6.65 13.36 15.98
N HIS A 69 6.87 12.14 16.44
CA HIS A 69 8.23 11.62 16.59
C HIS A 69 8.90 11.35 15.24
N GLY A 70 8.13 10.93 14.25
CA GLY A 70 8.53 10.83 12.84
C GLY A 70 7.32 10.85 11.93
N SER A 71 7.52 11.35 10.72
CA SER A 71 6.49 11.37 9.68
C SER A 71 7.09 11.13 8.31
N GLY A 72 6.38 10.36 7.49
CA GLY A 72 6.75 10.09 6.11
C GLY A 72 5.54 10.15 5.20
N MET A 73 5.66 10.83 4.09
CA MET A 73 4.66 10.81 3.02
C MET A 73 5.22 10.10 1.80
N PHE A 74 4.43 9.21 1.26
CA PHE A 74 4.77 8.53 0.02
C PHE A 74 3.65 8.73 -1.00
N THR A 75 4.03 9.26 -2.15
CA THR A 75 3.14 9.54 -3.28
C THR A 75 3.47 8.61 -4.44
N ARG A 76 2.44 8.02 -5.03
CA ARG A 76 2.49 7.13 -6.18
C ARG A 76 1.41 7.53 -7.18
N GLY A 77 1.75 8.37 -8.15
CA GLY A 77 0.76 9.00 -9.02
C GLY A 77 -0.31 9.73 -8.19
N GLN A 78 -1.55 9.27 -8.30
CA GLN A 78 -2.68 9.83 -7.52
C GLN A 78 -2.81 9.22 -6.11
N THR A 79 -2.10 8.15 -5.79
CA THR A 79 -2.12 7.55 -4.46
C THR A 79 -1.16 8.28 -3.54
N GLN A 80 -1.64 8.72 -2.38
CA GLN A 80 -0.84 9.42 -1.39
C GLN A 80 -1.16 8.91 0.01
N VAL A 81 -0.13 8.55 0.77
CA VAL A 81 -0.23 8.05 2.15
C VAL A 81 0.72 8.83 3.04
N LEU A 82 0.17 9.41 4.10
CA LEU A 82 0.92 10.03 5.18
C LEU A 82 1.00 9.04 6.34
N THR A 83 2.22 8.67 6.74
CA THR A 83 2.42 7.81 7.92
C THR A 83 3.08 8.61 9.03
N THR A 84 2.55 8.48 10.24
CA THR A 84 3.15 9.00 11.47
C THR A 84 3.73 7.86 12.29
N CYS A 85 4.86 8.09 12.93
CA CYS A 85 5.46 7.19 13.91
C CYS A 85 5.41 7.83 15.28
N THR A 86 4.90 7.09 16.26
CA THR A 86 4.89 7.47 17.68
C THR A 86 5.66 6.44 18.48
N LEU A 87 6.55 6.90 19.32
CA LEU A 87 7.33 6.09 20.24
C LEU A 87 6.77 6.25 21.67
N GLY A 88 6.58 5.13 22.34
CA GLY A 88 6.05 5.09 23.71
C GLY A 88 6.89 4.21 24.63
N GLY A 89 6.59 4.19 25.90
CA GLY A 89 7.23 3.29 26.86
C GLY A 89 6.73 1.84 26.71
N THR A 90 7.41 0.88 27.30
CA THR A 90 7.03 -0.55 27.22
C THR A 90 5.64 -0.85 27.79
N LYS A 91 5.15 -0.02 28.70
CA LYS A 91 3.78 -0.11 29.23
C LYS A 91 2.69 0.26 28.20
N ASP A 92 3.08 0.90 27.10
CA ASP A 92 2.18 1.29 26.03
C ASP A 92 2.05 0.18 24.95
N ASN A 93 2.66 -1.00 25.19
CA ASN A 93 2.47 -2.17 24.35
C ASN A 93 0.99 -2.53 24.27
N GLN A 94 0.55 -2.94 23.08
CA GLN A 94 -0.81 -3.44 22.92
C GLN A 94 -0.95 -4.79 23.64
N LEU A 95 -1.94 -4.91 24.51
CA LEU A 95 -2.32 -6.20 25.09
C LEU A 95 -3.02 -7.03 24.03
N MET A 96 -2.60 -8.29 23.91
CA MET A 96 -3.20 -9.26 23.00
C MET A 96 -4.09 -10.20 23.83
N ASP A 97 -5.34 -10.32 23.40
CA ASP A 97 -6.31 -11.27 23.95
C ASP A 97 -6.86 -12.11 22.79
N ASP A 98 -5.99 -12.95 22.27
CA ASP A 98 -6.28 -13.86 21.16
C ASP A 98 -5.79 -15.28 21.50
N LEU A 99 -5.82 -16.18 20.51
CA LEU A 99 -5.44 -17.59 20.67
C LEU A 99 -3.92 -17.83 20.55
N THR A 100 -3.12 -16.76 20.46
CA THR A 100 -1.66 -16.86 20.40
C THR A 100 -1.03 -16.81 21.78
N ASP A 101 0.21 -17.30 21.93
CA ASP A 101 0.98 -17.24 23.18
C ASP A 101 1.53 -15.80 23.44
N GLU A 102 1.43 -14.90 22.49
CA GLU A 102 1.92 -13.54 22.61
C GLU A 102 0.93 -12.70 23.43
N GLN A 103 1.35 -12.28 24.62
CA GLN A 103 0.53 -11.46 25.53
C GLN A 103 0.58 -9.97 25.18
N THR A 104 1.64 -9.51 24.51
CA THR A 104 1.84 -8.09 24.18
C THR A 104 2.46 -7.92 22.80
N LYS A 105 2.07 -6.84 22.15
CA LYS A 105 2.58 -6.46 20.83
C LYS A 105 3.25 -5.09 20.91
N ARG A 106 4.54 -5.04 20.61
CA ARG A 106 5.38 -3.84 20.71
C ARG A 106 5.28 -2.96 19.45
N TYR A 107 5.17 -3.55 18.27
CA TYR A 107 4.97 -2.83 17.02
C TYR A 107 3.50 -2.88 16.62
N ILE A 108 2.91 -1.71 16.50
CA ILE A 108 1.50 -1.52 16.17
C ILE A 108 1.42 -0.74 14.88
N HIS A 109 0.72 -1.28 13.88
CA HIS A 109 0.51 -0.59 12.62
C HIS A 109 -0.99 -0.45 12.33
N HIS A 110 -1.45 0.79 12.27
CA HIS A 110 -2.81 1.13 11.87
C HIS A 110 -2.82 1.69 10.44
N TYR A 111 -3.85 1.31 9.69
CA TYR A 111 -4.07 1.76 8.32
C TYR A 111 -5.50 2.29 8.24
N ASN A 112 -5.64 3.56 7.90
CA ASN A 112 -6.92 4.24 7.77
C ASN A 112 -7.17 4.61 6.31
N PHE A 113 -8.35 4.21 5.81
CA PHE A 113 -8.79 4.45 4.45
C PHE A 113 -10.11 5.24 4.46
N PRO A 114 -10.06 6.55 4.73
CA PRO A 114 -11.26 7.37 4.84
C PRO A 114 -11.96 7.52 3.48
N PRO A 115 -13.28 7.71 3.46
CA PRO A 115 -14.07 7.82 2.23
C PRO A 115 -13.58 8.90 1.26
N TYR A 116 -13.10 10.01 1.78
CA TYR A 116 -12.59 11.11 0.93
C TYR A 116 -11.39 10.70 0.08
N SER A 117 -10.63 9.68 0.48
CA SER A 117 -9.44 9.20 -0.26
C SER A 117 -9.79 8.68 -1.66
N VAL A 118 -11.03 8.29 -1.89
CA VAL A 118 -11.58 7.86 -3.19
C VAL A 118 -12.69 8.79 -3.69
N GLY A 119 -12.82 9.98 -3.09
CA GLY A 119 -13.82 10.99 -3.50
C GLY A 119 -15.25 10.69 -3.04
N GLU A 120 -15.44 9.79 -2.07
CA GLU A 120 -16.76 9.47 -1.53
C GLU A 120 -17.14 10.42 -0.38
N ALA A 121 -18.36 10.97 -0.44
CA ALA A 121 -18.96 11.78 0.63
C ALA A 121 -19.85 10.90 1.52
N ARG A 122 -19.25 10.21 2.47
CA ARG A 122 -19.97 9.40 3.48
C ARG A 122 -19.36 9.56 4.86
N ALA A 123 -20.13 9.25 5.90
CA ALA A 123 -19.62 9.25 7.26
C ALA A 123 -18.49 8.21 7.45
N PRO A 124 -17.41 8.54 8.17
CA PRO A 124 -16.40 7.57 8.54
C PRO A 124 -17.02 6.45 9.40
N ARG A 125 -16.53 5.24 9.18
CA ARG A 125 -16.93 4.04 9.92
C ARG A 125 -15.69 3.43 10.58
N SER A 126 -15.91 2.46 11.47
CA SER A 126 -14.81 1.64 11.99
C SER A 126 -14.09 0.94 10.83
N PRO A 127 -12.77 0.68 10.96
CA PRO A 127 -11.99 0.00 9.93
C PRO A 127 -12.63 -1.33 9.51
N GLY A 128 -12.79 -1.52 8.22
CA GLY A 128 -13.30 -2.75 7.64
C GLY A 128 -12.21 -3.82 7.51
N ARG A 129 -12.60 -5.03 7.11
CA ARG A 129 -11.64 -6.16 6.92
C ARG A 129 -10.51 -5.83 5.94
N ARG A 130 -10.79 -5.04 4.91
CA ARG A 130 -9.78 -4.62 3.92
C ARG A 130 -8.72 -3.73 4.56
N GLU A 131 -9.12 -2.78 5.39
CA GLU A 131 -8.21 -1.87 6.11
C GLU A 131 -7.35 -2.63 7.12
N ILE A 132 -7.96 -3.55 7.87
CA ILE A 132 -7.24 -4.44 8.80
C ILE A 132 -6.21 -5.30 8.04
N GLY A 133 -6.59 -5.89 6.91
CA GLY A 133 -5.71 -6.71 6.09
C GLY A 133 -4.54 -5.91 5.48
N HIS A 134 -4.79 -4.68 5.01
CA HIS A 134 -3.74 -3.81 4.49
C HIS A 134 -2.78 -3.36 5.60
N GLY A 135 -3.30 -3.03 6.79
CA GLY A 135 -2.48 -2.73 7.96
C GLY A 135 -1.60 -3.90 8.37
N ALA A 136 -2.17 -5.12 8.41
CA ALA A 136 -1.45 -6.33 8.72
C ALA A 136 -0.35 -6.67 7.69
N LEU A 137 -0.57 -6.40 6.41
CA LEU A 137 0.46 -6.55 5.38
C LEU A 137 1.64 -5.60 5.61
N ALA A 138 1.36 -4.33 5.86
CA ALA A 138 2.39 -3.33 6.12
C ALA A 138 3.17 -3.66 7.42
N GLU A 139 2.48 -4.10 8.45
CA GLU A 139 3.10 -4.56 9.69
C GLU A 139 4.05 -5.72 9.45
N ARG A 140 3.59 -6.80 8.81
CA ARG A 140 4.43 -7.97 8.49
C ARG A 140 5.64 -7.60 7.64
N ALA A 141 5.50 -6.63 6.73
CA ALA A 141 6.61 -6.19 5.90
C ALA A 141 7.74 -5.54 6.71
N LEU A 142 7.42 -4.89 7.82
CA LEU A 142 8.36 -4.10 8.63
C LEU A 142 8.90 -4.85 9.84
N VAL A 143 8.13 -5.75 10.45
CA VAL A 143 8.54 -6.51 11.65
C VAL A 143 9.95 -7.13 11.53
N PRO A 144 10.36 -7.77 10.41
CA PRO A 144 11.68 -8.40 10.30
C PRO A 144 12.85 -7.42 10.36
N VAL A 145 12.62 -6.14 10.09
CA VAL A 145 13.68 -5.11 10.07
C VAL A 145 13.71 -4.25 11.33
N LEU A 146 12.75 -4.41 12.23
CA LEU A 146 12.74 -3.66 13.48
C LEU A 146 13.89 -4.08 14.40
N PRO A 147 14.43 -3.14 15.21
CA PRO A 147 15.40 -3.46 16.24
C PRO A 147 14.77 -4.31 17.34
N SER A 148 15.58 -5.05 18.08
CA SER A 148 15.15 -5.74 19.29
C SER A 148 14.73 -4.78 20.40
N LEU A 149 14.06 -5.28 21.43
CA LEU A 149 13.70 -4.45 22.60
C LEU A 149 14.95 -3.98 23.36
N GLU A 150 16.02 -4.76 23.36
CA GLU A 150 17.29 -4.40 23.99
C GLU A 150 18.01 -3.26 23.26
N GLU A 151 17.96 -3.29 21.92
CA GLU A 151 18.57 -2.25 21.06
C GLU A 151 17.77 -0.94 21.06
N PHE A 152 16.45 -1.04 21.16
CA PHE A 152 15.55 0.13 21.09
C PHE A 152 14.33 -0.09 21.99
N PRO A 153 14.39 0.32 23.27
CA PRO A 153 13.42 -0.04 24.31
C PRO A 153 12.12 0.80 24.27
N TYR A 154 11.55 0.96 23.07
CA TYR A 154 10.32 1.70 22.87
C TYR A 154 9.23 0.84 22.23
N THR A 155 8.00 1.08 22.63
CA THR A 155 6.82 0.71 21.83
C THR A 155 6.76 1.60 20.59
N ILE A 156 6.51 1.00 19.42
CA ILE A 156 6.51 1.71 18.16
C ILE A 156 5.09 1.62 17.57
N ARG A 157 4.46 2.76 17.32
CA ARG A 157 3.16 2.81 16.66
C ARG A 157 3.25 3.62 15.37
N CYS A 158 2.97 2.97 14.24
CA CYS A 158 2.77 3.65 12.96
C CYS A 158 1.29 3.76 12.64
N VAL A 159 0.88 4.91 12.14
CA VAL A 159 -0.49 5.15 11.64
C VAL A 159 -0.37 5.68 10.21
N SER A 160 -0.85 4.92 9.25
CA SER A 160 -0.90 5.31 7.84
C SER A 160 -2.27 5.85 7.50
N GLU A 161 -2.34 7.13 7.17
CA GLU A 161 -3.54 7.84 6.72
C GLU A 161 -3.51 7.94 5.19
N VAL A 162 -4.48 7.35 4.54
CA VAL A 162 -4.63 7.44 3.09
C VAL A 162 -5.29 8.76 2.73
N LEU A 163 -4.54 9.66 2.11
CA LEU A 163 -5.04 10.99 1.70
C LEU A 163 -5.73 10.93 0.33
N SER A 164 -5.21 10.10 -0.57
CA SER A 164 -5.80 9.84 -1.88
C SER A 164 -5.43 8.43 -2.33
N SER A 165 -6.30 7.76 -3.08
CA SER A 165 -6.08 6.39 -3.53
C SER A 165 -6.54 6.14 -4.97
N ASN A 166 -5.63 5.57 -5.77
CA ASN A 166 -5.90 4.97 -7.07
C ASN A 166 -5.10 3.67 -7.24
N GLY A 167 -5.31 2.72 -6.31
CA GLY A 167 -4.64 1.42 -6.30
C GLY A 167 -3.23 1.42 -5.70
N SER A 168 -2.76 0.25 -5.30
CA SER A 168 -1.47 -0.02 -4.65
C SER A 168 -1.23 0.77 -3.36
N THR A 169 -2.29 1.11 -2.63
CA THR A 169 -2.25 1.99 -1.46
C THR A 169 -1.55 1.35 -0.26
N SER A 170 -1.74 0.05 -0.04
CA SER A 170 -1.03 -0.70 1.01
C SER A 170 0.49 -0.71 0.77
N GLN A 171 0.92 -0.70 -0.49
CA GLN A 171 2.34 -0.63 -0.85
C GLN A 171 2.92 0.78 -0.58
N ALA A 172 2.13 1.82 -0.81
CA ALA A 172 2.50 3.17 -0.42
C ALA A 172 2.59 3.31 1.11
N SER A 173 1.72 2.63 1.86
CA SER A 173 1.77 2.57 3.33
C SER A 173 3.06 1.92 3.84
N ILE A 174 3.55 0.84 3.22
CA ILE A 174 4.84 0.22 3.55
C ILE A 174 5.98 1.22 3.36
N CYS A 175 6.02 1.92 2.23
CA CYS A 175 7.05 2.92 1.94
C CYS A 175 6.96 4.11 2.91
N GLY A 176 5.76 4.64 3.15
CA GLY A 176 5.52 5.74 4.09
C GLY A 176 5.92 5.37 5.52
N SER A 177 5.67 4.13 5.93
CA SER A 177 6.07 3.64 7.25
C SER A 177 7.58 3.48 7.40
N THR A 178 8.26 3.01 6.36
CA THR A 178 9.74 3.01 6.33
C THR A 178 10.29 4.42 6.54
N LEU A 179 9.75 5.40 5.81
CA LEU A 179 10.15 6.80 5.94
C LEU A 179 9.89 7.34 7.35
N ALA A 180 8.70 7.09 7.90
CA ALA A 180 8.31 7.55 9.23
C ALA A 180 9.14 6.92 10.35
N LEU A 181 9.49 5.64 10.24
CA LEU A 181 10.36 4.94 11.18
C LEU A 181 11.78 5.53 11.16
N MET A 182 12.34 5.74 9.97
CA MET A 182 13.67 6.32 9.82
C MET A 182 13.71 7.78 10.29
N ASP A 183 12.66 8.56 10.02
CA ASP A 183 12.51 9.94 10.49
C ASP A 183 12.38 10.01 12.02
N ALA A 184 11.75 9.01 12.65
CA ALA A 184 11.64 8.88 14.10
C ALA A 184 12.94 8.44 14.79
N GLY A 185 13.98 8.12 14.05
CA GLY A 185 15.23 7.59 14.60
C GLY A 185 15.17 6.12 15.03
N VAL A 186 14.18 5.35 14.57
CA VAL A 186 14.14 3.92 14.82
C VAL A 186 15.24 3.23 14.00
N PRO A 187 16.22 2.55 14.65
CA PRO A 187 17.35 1.95 13.94
C PRO A 187 16.93 0.64 13.24
N ILE A 188 16.11 0.77 12.20
CA ILE A 188 15.71 -0.38 11.38
C ILE A 188 16.92 -0.98 10.67
N LYS A 189 16.96 -2.32 10.57
CA LYS A 189 18.08 -3.06 9.96
C LYS A 189 18.27 -2.75 8.48
N ALA A 190 17.19 -2.41 7.78
CA ALA A 190 17.20 -1.99 6.38
C ALA A 190 15.87 -1.34 6.01
N PRO A 191 15.84 -0.39 5.07
CA PRO A 191 14.59 0.15 4.54
C PRO A 191 13.82 -0.91 3.76
N VAL A 192 12.48 -0.82 3.83
CA VAL A 192 11.54 -1.70 3.16
C VAL A 192 10.72 -0.89 2.15
N ALA A 193 10.59 -1.39 0.95
CA ALA A 193 9.69 -0.82 -0.05
C ALA A 193 8.63 -1.84 -0.49
N GLY A 194 7.47 -1.33 -0.85
CA GLY A 194 6.35 -2.11 -1.34
C GLY A 194 6.01 -1.78 -2.79
N ILE A 195 5.67 -2.81 -3.58
CA ILE A 195 5.19 -2.65 -4.95
C ILE A 195 4.20 -3.76 -5.28
N SER A 196 3.32 -3.52 -6.26
CA SER A 196 2.36 -4.49 -6.77
C SER A 196 2.64 -4.87 -8.22
N CYS A 197 2.21 -6.08 -8.58
CA CYS A 197 2.17 -6.59 -9.93
C CYS A 197 0.80 -7.19 -10.20
N GLY A 198 0.17 -6.81 -11.31
CA GLY A 198 -1.10 -7.36 -11.77
C GLY A 198 -0.91 -8.40 -12.84
N LEU A 199 -2.00 -9.11 -13.14
CA LEU A 199 -2.06 -10.10 -14.20
C LEU A 199 -3.38 -9.98 -14.96
N ILE A 200 -3.31 -10.14 -16.27
CA ILE A 200 -4.47 -10.41 -17.12
C ILE A 200 -4.19 -11.67 -17.94
N THR A 201 -5.18 -12.55 -18.04
CA THR A 201 -5.09 -13.81 -18.77
C THR A 201 -6.27 -13.98 -19.74
N GLU A 202 -6.07 -14.61 -20.87
CA GLU A 202 -7.13 -15.02 -21.77
C GLU A 202 -6.69 -16.29 -22.54
N GLY A 203 -7.23 -17.43 -22.17
CA GLY A 203 -6.74 -18.72 -22.64
C GLY A 203 -5.27 -18.92 -22.26
N ASP A 204 -4.43 -19.18 -23.26
CA ASP A 204 -2.98 -19.36 -23.06
C ASP A 204 -2.19 -18.03 -23.07
N ARG A 205 -2.86 -16.91 -23.38
CA ARG A 205 -2.23 -15.58 -23.37
C ARG A 205 -2.27 -15.00 -21.99
N TRP A 206 -1.19 -14.40 -21.54
CA TRP A 206 -1.14 -13.69 -20.30
C TRP A 206 -0.17 -12.50 -20.38
N MET A 207 -0.37 -11.54 -19.48
CA MET A 207 0.46 -10.37 -19.35
C MET A 207 0.49 -9.93 -17.88
N THR A 208 1.69 -9.76 -17.33
CA THR A 208 1.87 -9.13 -16.03
C THR A 208 2.20 -7.65 -16.20
N MET A 209 1.76 -6.82 -15.26
CA MET A 209 2.00 -5.38 -15.29
C MET A 209 2.44 -4.86 -13.92
N LEU A 210 3.47 -4.02 -13.90
CA LEU A 210 4.04 -3.48 -12.67
C LEU A 210 3.27 -2.24 -12.21
N ASP A 211 3.13 -2.06 -10.89
CA ASP A 211 2.49 -0.91 -10.27
C ASP A 211 1.07 -0.63 -10.79
N ILE A 212 0.18 -1.56 -10.51
CA ILE A 212 -1.22 -1.48 -10.94
C ILE A 212 -1.99 -0.35 -10.26
N GLN A 213 -2.87 0.28 -11.03
CA GLN A 213 -3.85 1.23 -10.53
C GLN A 213 -5.23 0.58 -10.32
N GLY A 214 -6.17 1.33 -9.70
CA GLY A 214 -7.45 0.79 -9.28
C GLY A 214 -8.26 0.10 -10.38
N VAL A 215 -8.32 0.65 -11.59
CA VAL A 215 -9.05 0.04 -12.72
C VAL A 215 -8.40 -1.28 -13.17
N GLU A 216 -7.08 -1.36 -13.15
CA GLU A 216 -6.33 -2.56 -13.51
C GLU A 216 -6.46 -3.67 -12.45
N ASP A 217 -6.45 -3.30 -11.16
CA ASP A 217 -6.77 -4.22 -10.06
C ASP A 217 -8.20 -4.76 -10.18
N PHE A 218 -9.16 -3.87 -10.45
CA PHE A 218 -10.57 -4.23 -10.51
C PHE A 218 -10.91 -5.21 -11.64
N HIS A 219 -10.28 -5.03 -12.80
CA HIS A 219 -10.52 -5.85 -14.00
C HIS A 219 -9.46 -6.93 -14.26
N GLY A 220 -8.41 -6.96 -13.47
CA GLY A 220 -7.34 -7.95 -13.52
C GLY A 220 -7.69 -9.28 -12.89
N ASP A 221 -6.83 -10.26 -13.09
CA ASP A 221 -6.97 -11.63 -12.61
C ASP A 221 -6.09 -11.93 -11.38
N MET A 222 -5.10 -11.09 -11.11
CA MET A 222 -4.23 -11.17 -9.94
C MET A 222 -3.82 -9.77 -9.48
N ASP A 223 -3.80 -9.58 -8.15
CA ASP A 223 -3.12 -8.48 -7.46
C ASP A 223 -2.03 -9.09 -6.56
N PHE A 224 -0.79 -9.01 -7.01
CA PHE A 224 0.38 -9.55 -6.34
C PHE A 224 1.17 -8.42 -5.67
N LYS A 225 1.21 -8.42 -4.35
CA LYS A 225 1.83 -7.39 -3.53
C LYS A 225 3.06 -7.93 -2.83
N VAL A 226 4.18 -7.22 -2.96
CA VAL A 226 5.45 -7.60 -2.36
C VAL A 226 6.02 -6.43 -1.57
N GLY A 227 6.34 -6.68 -0.30
CA GLY A 227 7.16 -5.80 0.52
C GLY A 227 8.53 -6.45 0.76
N GLY A 228 9.59 -5.64 0.85
CA GLY A 228 10.91 -6.20 1.16
C GLY A 228 12.04 -5.18 1.12
N THR A 229 13.18 -5.65 1.59
CA THR A 229 14.45 -4.93 1.59
C THR A 229 15.20 -5.16 0.28
N ARG A 230 16.41 -4.61 0.17
CA ARG A 230 17.34 -4.93 -0.92
C ARG A 230 17.74 -6.42 -0.91
N LYS A 231 17.87 -7.03 0.27
CA LYS A 231 18.34 -8.42 0.42
C LYS A 231 17.26 -9.46 0.17
N GLY A 232 16.00 -9.15 0.43
CA GLY A 232 14.94 -10.13 0.30
C GLY A 232 13.54 -9.59 0.56
N ILE A 233 12.56 -10.46 0.40
CA ILE A 233 11.15 -10.20 0.61
C ILE A 233 10.85 -10.38 2.10
N THR A 234 10.05 -9.48 2.66
CA THR A 234 9.61 -9.54 4.05
C THR A 234 8.11 -9.83 4.18
N ALA A 235 7.32 -9.49 3.15
CA ALA A 235 5.90 -9.83 3.11
C ALA A 235 5.40 -9.99 1.68
N ILE A 236 4.42 -10.87 1.51
CA ILE A 236 3.68 -11.10 0.27
C ILE A 236 2.19 -11.15 0.60
N GLN A 237 1.41 -10.56 -0.27
CA GLN A 237 -0.04 -10.80 -0.37
C GLN A 237 -0.38 -11.03 -1.83
N MET A 238 -1.13 -12.09 -2.10
CA MET A 238 -1.62 -12.40 -3.44
C MET A 238 -3.13 -12.61 -3.38
N ASP A 239 -3.84 -11.89 -4.23
CA ASP A 239 -5.26 -12.08 -4.49
C ASP A 239 -5.43 -12.52 -5.95
N ILE A 240 -6.03 -13.68 -6.17
CA ILE A 240 -6.25 -14.25 -7.51
C ILE A 240 -7.74 -14.49 -7.74
N LYS A 241 -8.18 -14.22 -8.96
CA LYS A 241 -9.57 -14.38 -9.40
C LYS A 241 -9.73 -15.51 -10.44
N ILE A 242 -8.70 -16.36 -10.56
CA ILE A 242 -8.60 -17.51 -11.46
C ILE A 242 -8.14 -18.75 -10.70
N ASP A 243 -8.33 -19.94 -11.27
CA ASP A 243 -8.11 -21.22 -10.58
C ASP A 243 -6.64 -21.61 -10.38
N GLY A 244 -5.69 -20.73 -10.65
CA GLY A 244 -4.28 -20.99 -10.42
C GLY A 244 -3.38 -20.17 -11.33
N LEU A 245 -2.08 -20.25 -11.05
CA LEU A 245 -1.02 -19.55 -11.78
C LEU A 245 0.04 -20.54 -12.23
N THR A 246 0.61 -20.32 -13.41
CA THR A 246 1.79 -21.06 -13.86
C THR A 246 3.04 -20.55 -13.15
N TYR A 247 4.07 -21.39 -13.06
CA TYR A 247 5.36 -20.99 -12.50
C TYR A 247 6.00 -19.82 -13.26
N ASP A 248 5.80 -19.74 -14.57
CA ASP A 248 6.33 -18.65 -15.40
C ASP A 248 5.72 -17.30 -15.05
N ILE A 249 4.41 -17.25 -14.84
CA ILE A 249 3.70 -16.04 -14.37
C ILE A 249 4.23 -15.60 -13.01
N ILE A 250 4.37 -16.54 -12.09
CA ILE A 250 4.87 -16.26 -10.74
C ILE A 250 6.30 -15.74 -10.80
N ALA A 251 7.18 -16.40 -11.56
CA ALA A 251 8.58 -16.00 -11.71
C ALA A 251 8.72 -14.58 -12.30
N GLU A 252 7.93 -14.28 -13.35
CA GLU A 252 7.93 -12.94 -13.94
C GLU A 252 7.43 -11.87 -12.95
N ALA A 253 6.36 -12.15 -12.21
CA ALA A 253 5.82 -11.23 -11.22
C ALA A 253 6.84 -10.94 -10.11
N PHE A 254 7.54 -11.95 -9.60
CA PHE A 254 8.61 -11.79 -8.63
C PHE A 254 9.76 -10.92 -9.16
N GLU A 255 10.22 -11.18 -10.38
CA GLU A 255 11.34 -10.42 -10.96
C GLU A 255 10.95 -8.96 -11.24
N LYS A 256 9.75 -8.71 -11.75
CA LYS A 256 9.22 -7.35 -11.91
C LYS A 256 9.12 -6.61 -10.57
N CYS A 257 8.55 -7.26 -9.56
CA CYS A 257 8.47 -6.70 -8.21
C CYS A 257 9.87 -6.46 -7.59
N ARG A 258 10.84 -7.34 -7.84
CA ARG A 258 12.22 -7.15 -7.38
C ARG A 258 12.84 -5.89 -7.97
N LYS A 259 12.74 -5.71 -9.29
CA LYS A 259 13.26 -4.53 -9.99
C LYS A 259 12.58 -3.25 -9.50
N GLY A 260 11.25 -3.25 -9.41
CA GLY A 260 10.49 -2.10 -8.95
C GLY A 260 10.78 -1.73 -7.49
N ARG A 261 10.94 -2.73 -6.61
CA ARG A 261 11.30 -2.52 -5.20
C ARG A 261 12.69 -1.91 -5.06
N LEU A 262 13.68 -2.42 -5.81
CA LEU A 262 15.03 -1.86 -5.80
C LEU A 262 15.06 -0.43 -6.30
N TYR A 263 14.32 -0.12 -7.36
CA TYR A 263 14.16 1.24 -7.87
C TYR A 263 13.59 2.19 -6.78
N ILE A 264 12.54 1.77 -6.08
CA ILE A 264 11.95 2.60 -5.02
C ILE A 264 12.95 2.83 -3.87
N LEU A 265 13.69 1.80 -3.47
CA LEU A 265 14.69 1.92 -2.41
C LEU A 265 15.83 2.85 -2.78
N ASP A 266 16.34 2.75 -4.01
CA ASP A 266 17.55 3.46 -4.44
C ASP A 266 17.27 4.87 -4.92
N GLU A 267 16.22 5.05 -5.71
CA GLU A 267 15.95 6.30 -6.42
C GLU A 267 14.95 7.20 -5.69
N ILE A 268 14.12 6.64 -4.79
CA ILE A 268 13.05 7.39 -4.15
C ILE A 268 13.28 7.54 -2.63
N ILE A 269 13.52 6.46 -1.91
CA ILE A 269 13.66 6.49 -0.45
C ILE A 269 15.05 7.01 -0.05
N LYS A 270 16.11 6.42 -0.61
CA LYS A 270 17.48 6.75 -0.25
C LYS A 270 17.85 8.22 -0.44
N PRO A 271 17.46 8.93 -1.52
CA PRO A 271 17.75 10.36 -1.66
C PRO A 271 17.08 11.25 -0.61
N VAL A 272 15.94 10.82 -0.05
CA VAL A 272 15.18 11.57 0.95
C VAL A 272 15.71 11.30 2.35
N ILE A 273 15.97 10.04 2.66
CA ILE A 273 16.54 9.61 3.93
C ILE A 273 17.35 8.32 3.71
N ALA A 274 18.67 8.43 3.77
CA ALA A 274 19.57 7.31 3.50
C ALA A 274 19.71 6.35 4.69
N GLU A 275 19.66 6.90 5.90
CA GLU A 275 19.82 6.19 7.17
C GLU A 275 18.83 6.75 8.20
N PRO A 276 18.42 5.96 9.22
CA PRO A 276 17.62 6.46 10.32
C PRO A 276 18.29 7.66 11.00
N ARG A 277 17.53 8.64 11.45
CA ARG A 277 18.07 9.77 12.22
C ARG A 277 18.76 9.25 13.48
N HIS A 278 19.89 9.84 13.81
CA HIS A 278 20.64 9.48 15.02
C HIS A 278 20.00 10.04 16.31
N GLU A 279 19.31 11.16 16.18
CA GLU A 279 18.65 11.82 17.29
C GLU A 279 17.14 11.56 17.27
N LEU A 280 16.59 11.30 18.43
CA LEU A 280 15.15 11.20 18.63
C LEU A 280 14.52 12.59 18.62
N SER A 281 13.24 12.67 18.30
CA SER A 281 12.48 13.91 18.36
C SER A 281 12.54 14.53 19.76
N LEU A 282 12.68 15.86 19.84
CA LEU A 282 12.61 16.61 21.11
C LEU A 282 11.31 16.36 21.87
N SER A 283 10.22 16.10 21.16
CA SER A 283 8.94 15.70 21.76
C SER A 283 9.06 14.43 22.60
N LEU A 284 9.87 13.46 22.16
CA LEU A 284 10.08 12.22 22.90
C LEU A 284 10.89 12.43 24.19
N ILE A 285 11.87 13.31 24.17
CA ILE A 285 12.67 13.65 25.37
C ILE A 285 11.77 14.12 26.51
N HIS A 286 10.75 14.91 26.22
CA HIS A 286 9.80 15.38 27.24
C HIS A 286 8.82 14.31 27.73
N ILE A 287 8.60 13.25 26.97
CA ILE A 287 7.67 12.16 27.32
C ILE A 287 8.39 11.03 28.06
N SER A 288 9.63 10.77 27.71
CA SER A 288 10.40 9.60 28.16
C SER A 288 11.61 9.94 29.03
N GLU A 289 11.74 11.18 29.52
CA GLU A 289 12.81 11.48 30.46
C GLU A 289 12.70 10.58 31.71
N PRO A 290 13.71 9.71 31.94
CA PRO A 290 13.73 8.89 33.13
C PRO A 290 14.11 9.66 34.39
N THR A 291 14.18 10.99 34.31
CA THR A 291 14.67 11.87 35.37
C THR A 291 13.64 12.28 36.38
N ARG A 292 12.47 11.71 36.42
CA ARG A 292 11.62 11.78 37.63
C ARG A 292 12.01 10.61 38.53
N PRO A 293 12.77 10.87 39.59
CA PRO A 293 12.88 9.90 40.68
C PRO A 293 11.48 9.71 41.24
N TYR A 294 11.01 8.48 41.24
CA TYR A 294 9.80 8.07 41.94
C TYR A 294 10.07 8.04 43.44
#